data_0fb1acddd3d5723f7083562c3e277f47
#
_entry.id   0fb1acddd3d5723f7083562c3e277f47
#
_cell.length_a   1.000
_cell.length_b   1.000
_cell.length_c   1.000
_cell.angle_alpha   90.00
_cell.angle_beta   90.00
_cell.angle_gamma   90.00
#
_symmetry.space_group_name_H-M   'P 1'
#
loop_
_entity.id
_entity.type
_entity.pdbx_description
1 polymer ?
#
loop_
_entity_poly.entity_id
_entity_poly.type
_entity_poly.pdbx_seq_one_letter_code
_entity_poly.pdbx_strand_id
1 'polypeptide(L)'
;MKRVVATVVGLAVAALVTSSTWAQMPIKAVLTSPPLVPPPIDRAGVAKVVVELTTTETKGSLANDVEYTFWTFGGTVPGPFIRVRVGDTVELHLKNDKASLNWHSIDLHAVTGPGGGATVTQVGPAEERIFEWKALNPGLYVYHCATPHIPVHVANGMYGLILVEPERGLPRVDREYYVMQGEFYTAGRTLESGYQPFHPEKARDERPEYVVFNGRIGSLLNEGALTAKVGETVRLFVGNGGPNLASSFHVIGEIFDAVYPEGAVGSGPNRNVQTTLIPAGGSAIVEFKLEVPGRYLLVDHSLFRALEKGAVGSLVVTGADAPGIFKTLTPTAGGGTGGH
;
A
#
# COMPACT_ATOMS: atom_id res chain seq x y z
N MET A 1 -42.51 -57.44 -57.61
CA MET A 1 -41.76 -57.22 -56.38
C MET A 1 -41.55 -55.72 -56.13
N LYS A 2 -42.39 -55.11 -55.31
CA LYS A 2 -42.30 -53.68 -54.96
C LYS A 2 -41.50 -53.53 -53.62
N ARG A 3 -40.41 -52.82 -53.67
CA ARG A 3 -39.63 -52.50 -52.48
C ARG A 3 -40.24 -51.24 -51.85
N VAL A 4 -40.63 -51.38 -50.56
CA VAL A 4 -41.02 -50.25 -49.70
C VAL A 4 -39.78 -49.72 -49.04
N VAL A 5 -39.45 -48.43 -49.25
CA VAL A 5 -38.40 -47.75 -48.53
C VAL A 5 -39.07 -46.98 -47.39
N ALA A 6 -38.73 -47.35 -46.15
CA ALA A 6 -39.19 -46.66 -44.96
C ALA A 6 -38.15 -45.56 -44.63
N THR A 7 -38.60 -44.29 -44.66
CA THR A 7 -37.81 -43.13 -44.24
C THR A 7 -37.98 -42.90 -42.73
N VAL A 8 -36.91 -43.05 -41.96
CA VAL A 8 -36.91 -42.72 -40.51
C VAL A 8 -36.52 -41.27 -40.37
N VAL A 9 -37.46 -40.43 -39.93
CA VAL A 9 -37.23 -39.04 -39.57
C VAL A 9 -36.79 -38.99 -38.11
N GLY A 10 -35.49 -38.74 -37.86
CA GLY A 10 -34.99 -38.55 -36.50
C GLY A 10 -35.24 -37.11 -36.07
N LEU A 11 -36.07 -36.89 -35.05
CA LEU A 11 -36.16 -35.61 -34.34
C LEU A 11 -34.96 -35.43 -33.44
N ALA A 12 -34.06 -34.49 -33.74
CA ALA A 12 -33.04 -34.00 -32.84
C ALA A 12 -33.64 -32.97 -31.90
N VAL A 13 -33.82 -33.30 -30.64
CA VAL A 13 -34.17 -32.34 -29.57
C VAL A 13 -32.92 -31.63 -29.15
N ALA A 14 -32.74 -30.39 -29.57
CA ALA A 14 -31.68 -29.53 -29.06
C ALA A 14 -32.08 -29.02 -27.66
N ALA A 15 -31.43 -29.54 -26.61
CA ALA A 15 -31.58 -29.03 -25.25
C ALA A 15 -30.85 -27.67 -25.18
N LEU A 16 -31.57 -26.58 -25.15
CA LEU A 16 -31.07 -25.27 -24.80
C LEU A 16 -30.72 -25.26 -23.31
N VAL A 17 -29.43 -25.42 -23.00
CA VAL A 17 -28.90 -25.17 -21.67
C VAL A 17 -28.86 -23.65 -21.48
N THR A 18 -29.90 -23.08 -20.90
CA THR A 18 -29.87 -21.71 -20.40
C THR A 18 -29.03 -21.69 -19.16
N SER A 19 -27.76 -21.33 -19.29
CA SER A 19 -26.91 -20.98 -18.13
C SER A 19 -27.47 -19.68 -17.53
N SER A 20 -28.28 -19.81 -16.47
CA SER A 20 -28.65 -18.71 -15.62
C SER A 20 -27.38 -18.20 -14.93
N THR A 21 -26.77 -17.14 -15.45
CA THR A 21 -25.76 -16.38 -14.72
C THR A 21 -26.46 -15.69 -13.56
N TRP A 22 -26.40 -16.32 -12.40
CA TRP A 22 -26.74 -15.63 -11.16
C TRP A 22 -25.78 -14.44 -11.07
N ALA A 23 -26.29 -13.22 -11.17
CA ALA A 23 -25.50 -12.02 -10.92
C ALA A 23 -24.99 -12.13 -9.47
N GLN A 24 -23.70 -12.37 -9.33
CA GLN A 24 -23.09 -12.47 -8.01
C GLN A 24 -23.26 -11.11 -7.33
N MET A 25 -23.78 -11.11 -6.07
CA MET A 25 -23.97 -9.87 -5.33
C MET A 25 -22.63 -9.15 -5.18
N PRO A 26 -22.60 -7.81 -5.29
CA PRO A 26 -21.38 -7.04 -5.08
C PRO A 26 -20.76 -7.33 -3.71
N ILE A 27 -19.44 -7.42 -3.66
CA ILE A 27 -18.67 -7.65 -2.44
C ILE A 27 -18.11 -6.30 -1.97
N LYS A 28 -18.40 -5.91 -0.75
CA LYS A 28 -17.76 -4.73 -0.17
C LYS A 28 -16.28 -5.04 0.14
N ALA A 29 -15.38 -4.19 -0.33
CA ALA A 29 -13.95 -4.32 -0.07
C ALA A 29 -13.66 -4.15 1.43
N VAL A 30 -12.80 -5.01 1.97
CA VAL A 30 -12.20 -4.78 3.29
C VAL A 30 -11.07 -3.78 3.11
N LEU A 31 -11.17 -2.65 3.78
CA LEU A 31 -10.15 -1.60 3.80
C LEU A 31 -9.47 -1.61 5.15
N THR A 32 -8.14 -1.52 5.17
CA THR A 32 -7.36 -1.51 6.42
C THR A 32 -6.41 -0.33 6.44
N SER A 33 -6.33 0.32 7.60
CA SER A 33 -5.33 1.36 7.83
C SER A 33 -3.94 0.77 8.08
N PRO A 34 -2.86 1.46 7.69
CA PRO A 34 -1.50 0.99 7.94
C PRO A 34 -1.23 0.77 9.45
N PRO A 35 -0.41 -0.21 9.83
CA PRO A 35 0.36 -1.12 8.97
C PRO A 35 -0.40 -2.38 8.56
N LEU A 36 -1.71 -2.46 8.76
CA LEU A 36 -2.52 -3.65 8.47
C LEU A 36 -2.82 -3.77 6.98
N VAL A 37 -2.97 -5.01 6.53
CA VAL A 37 -3.33 -5.40 5.16
C VAL A 37 -4.61 -6.20 5.18
N PRO A 38 -5.56 -6.00 4.24
CA PRO A 38 -6.72 -6.89 4.13
C PRO A 38 -6.29 -8.34 3.88
N PRO A 39 -7.04 -9.33 4.39
CA PRO A 39 -6.69 -10.73 4.20
C PRO A 39 -6.58 -11.09 2.72
N PRO A 40 -5.75 -12.11 2.37
CA PRO A 40 -5.69 -12.66 1.01
C PRO A 40 -7.08 -13.05 0.50
N ILE A 41 -7.30 -12.83 -0.79
CA ILE A 41 -8.58 -13.15 -1.42
C ILE A 41 -8.67 -14.67 -1.61
N ASP A 42 -9.64 -15.32 -0.95
CA ASP A 42 -9.85 -16.76 -0.98
C ASP A 42 -11.03 -17.21 -1.86
N ARG A 43 -11.83 -16.27 -2.38
CA ARG A 43 -12.97 -16.57 -3.25
C ARG A 43 -12.55 -17.18 -4.58
N ALA A 44 -13.39 -18.02 -5.13
CA ALA A 44 -13.26 -18.48 -6.50
C ALA A 44 -13.79 -17.43 -7.49
N GLY A 45 -13.07 -17.22 -8.60
CA GLY A 45 -13.51 -16.38 -9.71
C GLY A 45 -13.48 -14.88 -9.45
N VAL A 46 -13.92 -14.13 -10.46
CA VAL A 46 -14.01 -12.67 -10.45
C VAL A 46 -15.29 -12.20 -9.76
N ALA A 47 -15.27 -10.97 -9.26
CA ALA A 47 -16.42 -10.37 -8.59
C ALA A 47 -16.57 -8.89 -8.96
N LYS A 48 -17.75 -8.33 -8.68
CA LYS A 48 -17.94 -6.90 -8.55
C LYS A 48 -17.58 -6.52 -7.11
N VAL A 49 -16.56 -5.66 -6.95
CA VAL A 49 -16.03 -5.22 -5.66
C VAL A 49 -16.34 -3.74 -5.46
N VAL A 50 -17.02 -3.40 -4.38
CA VAL A 50 -17.35 -2.03 -4.02
C VAL A 50 -16.32 -1.49 -3.05
N VAL A 51 -15.65 -0.40 -3.42
CA VAL A 51 -14.66 0.33 -2.62
C VAL A 51 -15.26 1.68 -2.23
N GLU A 52 -15.43 1.93 -0.94
CA GLU A 52 -15.94 3.19 -0.43
C GLU A 52 -14.80 3.96 0.27
N LEU A 53 -14.44 5.13 -0.27
CA LEU A 53 -13.43 6.02 0.30
C LEU A 53 -14.06 7.39 0.60
N THR A 54 -13.69 7.96 1.74
CA THR A 54 -14.04 9.33 2.09
C THR A 54 -12.77 10.16 2.21
N THR A 55 -12.69 11.29 1.52
CA THR A 55 -11.61 12.25 1.71
C THR A 55 -11.94 13.17 2.89
N THR A 56 -10.93 13.45 3.72
CA THR A 56 -11.07 14.34 4.87
C THR A 56 -9.82 15.20 5.06
N GLU A 57 -10.00 16.38 5.58
CA GLU A 57 -8.93 17.26 6.02
C GLU A 57 -8.95 17.31 7.54
N THR A 58 -7.88 16.87 8.19
CA THR A 58 -7.86 16.70 9.63
C THR A 58 -6.54 17.13 10.26
N LYS A 59 -6.60 17.70 11.44
CA LYS A 59 -5.41 17.96 12.24
C LYS A 59 -4.94 16.66 12.89
N GLY A 60 -3.61 16.47 12.92
CA GLY A 60 -2.99 15.32 13.53
C GLY A 60 -1.53 15.59 13.87
N SER A 61 -0.91 14.63 14.55
CA SER A 61 0.49 14.73 14.97
C SER A 61 1.42 14.21 13.87
N LEU A 62 2.32 15.08 13.38
CA LEU A 62 3.40 14.71 12.46
C LEU A 62 4.64 14.19 13.22
N ALA A 63 4.84 14.70 14.44
CA ALA A 63 5.83 14.25 15.42
C ALA A 63 5.29 14.59 16.81
N ASN A 64 6.01 14.22 17.87
CA ASN A 64 5.65 14.65 19.21
C ASN A 64 5.65 16.18 19.27
N ASP A 65 4.59 16.75 19.82
CA ASP A 65 4.35 18.20 19.94
C ASP A 65 4.33 18.98 18.61
N VAL A 66 4.27 18.28 17.45
CA VAL A 66 4.15 18.88 16.12
C VAL A 66 2.81 18.53 15.50
N GLU A 67 1.96 19.55 15.34
CA GLU A 67 0.65 19.41 14.72
C GLU A 67 0.71 19.81 13.24
N TYR A 68 0.00 19.06 12.39
CA TYR A 68 -0.12 19.32 10.97
C TYR A 68 -1.56 19.10 10.48
N THR A 69 -1.97 19.78 9.42
CA THR A 69 -3.24 19.49 8.76
C THR A 69 -3.03 18.53 7.62
N PHE A 70 -3.42 17.28 7.83
CA PHE A 70 -3.36 16.24 6.82
C PHE A 70 -4.59 16.28 5.92
N TRP A 71 -4.40 16.03 4.64
CA TRP A 71 -5.45 15.69 3.70
C TRP A 71 -5.39 14.20 3.45
N THR A 72 -6.50 13.49 3.58
CA THR A 72 -6.46 12.04 3.71
C THR A 72 -7.51 11.35 2.85
N PHE A 73 -7.25 10.09 2.52
CA PHE A 73 -8.27 9.12 2.19
C PHE A 73 -8.55 8.28 3.44
N GLY A 74 -9.80 8.19 3.86
CA GLY A 74 -10.21 7.36 5.00
C GLY A 74 -9.69 7.82 6.38
N GLY A 75 -9.22 9.08 6.50
CA GLY A 75 -8.80 9.66 7.78
C GLY A 75 -7.39 9.27 8.25
N THR A 76 -6.61 8.56 7.45
CA THR A 76 -5.23 8.14 7.78
C THR A 76 -4.24 8.53 6.69
N VAL A 77 -2.97 8.61 7.05
CA VAL A 77 -1.85 8.74 6.11
C VAL A 77 -0.86 7.61 6.36
N PRO A 78 -0.59 6.81 5.33
CA PRO A 78 -1.27 6.73 4.04
C PRO A 78 -2.75 6.33 4.19
N GLY A 79 -3.52 6.53 3.14
CA GLY A 79 -4.89 6.06 3.02
C GLY A 79 -5.00 4.53 3.11
N PRO A 80 -6.21 3.97 3.23
CA PRO A 80 -6.41 2.55 3.44
C PRO A 80 -5.82 1.68 2.32
N PHE A 81 -5.33 0.50 2.68
CA PHE A 81 -4.92 -0.50 1.71
C PHE A 81 -6.16 -1.10 1.03
N ILE A 82 -6.15 -1.13 -0.31
CA ILE A 82 -7.20 -1.73 -1.13
C ILE A 82 -6.67 -3.04 -1.70
N ARG A 83 -7.45 -4.12 -1.63
CA ARG A 83 -7.07 -5.43 -2.17
C ARG A 83 -8.17 -5.95 -3.07
N VAL A 84 -7.84 -6.14 -4.35
CA VAL A 84 -8.73 -6.69 -5.39
C VAL A 84 -7.96 -7.74 -6.19
N ARG A 85 -8.61 -8.44 -7.12
CA ARG A 85 -7.98 -9.46 -7.96
C ARG A 85 -8.12 -9.10 -9.44
N VAL A 86 -7.17 -9.54 -10.25
CA VAL A 86 -7.26 -9.41 -11.70
C VAL A 86 -8.57 -10.00 -12.23
N GLY A 87 -9.23 -9.27 -13.12
CA GLY A 87 -10.53 -9.61 -13.66
C GLY A 87 -11.73 -9.08 -12.87
N ASP A 88 -11.54 -8.60 -11.64
CA ASP A 88 -12.61 -7.94 -10.88
C ASP A 88 -13.10 -6.68 -11.59
N THR A 89 -14.40 -6.43 -11.45
CA THR A 89 -14.99 -5.13 -11.72
C THR A 89 -15.06 -4.37 -10.42
N VAL A 90 -14.37 -3.24 -10.35
CA VAL A 90 -14.28 -2.41 -9.13
C VAL A 90 -15.18 -1.19 -9.30
N GLU A 91 -16.16 -1.06 -8.43
CA GLU A 91 -16.98 0.12 -8.29
C GLU A 91 -16.44 0.96 -7.12
N LEU A 92 -15.91 2.13 -7.43
CA LEU A 92 -15.32 3.03 -6.44
C LEU A 92 -16.26 4.20 -6.17
N HIS A 93 -16.59 4.37 -4.90
CA HIS A 93 -17.35 5.50 -4.35
C HIS A 93 -16.36 6.44 -3.67
N LEU A 94 -16.17 7.62 -4.22
CA LEU A 94 -15.37 8.67 -3.60
C LEU A 94 -16.28 9.74 -3.04
N LYS A 95 -16.28 9.90 -1.72
CA LYS A 95 -16.99 10.97 -0.99
C LYS A 95 -16.00 12.00 -0.51
N ASN A 96 -16.37 13.27 -0.55
CA ASN A 96 -15.63 14.32 0.13
C ASN A 96 -16.42 14.75 1.38
N ASP A 97 -15.75 14.75 2.53
CA ASP A 97 -16.39 15.16 3.79
C ASP A 97 -16.91 16.60 3.67
N LYS A 98 -18.07 16.85 4.28
CA LYS A 98 -18.70 18.17 4.25
C LYS A 98 -17.89 19.28 4.93
N ALA A 99 -16.97 18.90 5.83
CA ALA A 99 -16.07 19.82 6.52
C ALA A 99 -14.78 20.10 5.75
N SER A 100 -14.52 19.40 4.64
CA SER A 100 -13.37 19.67 3.78
C SER A 100 -13.48 21.07 3.18
N LEU A 101 -12.32 21.71 3.00
CA LEU A 101 -12.22 23.04 2.39
C LEU A 101 -11.85 22.96 0.90
N ASN A 102 -11.30 21.84 0.47
CA ASN A 102 -10.80 21.65 -0.89
C ASN A 102 -11.60 20.60 -1.65
N TRP A 103 -11.50 20.68 -2.97
CA TRP A 103 -11.89 19.61 -3.89
C TRP A 103 -10.84 18.50 -3.86
N HIS A 104 -11.31 17.27 -4.05
CA HIS A 104 -10.44 16.09 -4.11
C HIS A 104 -10.85 15.19 -5.26
N SER A 105 -9.97 14.29 -5.66
CA SER A 105 -10.23 13.24 -6.65
C SER A 105 -9.34 12.04 -6.33
N ILE A 106 -9.38 11.02 -7.18
CA ILE A 106 -8.47 9.87 -7.05
C ILE A 106 -7.95 9.44 -8.42
N ASP A 107 -6.64 9.32 -8.52
CA ASP A 107 -5.92 8.61 -9.56
C ASP A 107 -5.43 7.28 -8.98
N LEU A 108 -5.84 6.16 -9.55
CA LEU A 108 -5.32 4.85 -9.21
C LEU A 108 -4.41 4.37 -10.34
N HIS A 109 -3.13 4.18 -10.06
CA HIS A 109 -2.17 3.66 -11.04
C HIS A 109 -2.52 2.24 -11.54
N ALA A 110 -3.43 1.55 -10.85
CA ALA A 110 -4.00 0.28 -11.27
C ALA A 110 -5.02 0.38 -12.41
N VAL A 111 -5.54 1.58 -12.69
CA VAL A 111 -6.60 1.82 -13.67
C VAL A 111 -6.04 2.09 -15.05
N THR A 112 -6.44 1.30 -16.04
CA THR A 112 -6.18 1.60 -17.44
C THR A 112 -7.31 2.50 -17.96
N GLY A 113 -7.06 3.80 -17.99
CA GLY A 113 -8.03 4.81 -18.43
C GLY A 113 -7.55 6.23 -18.15
N PRO A 114 -8.18 7.27 -18.75
CA PRO A 114 -7.74 8.66 -18.61
C PRO A 114 -7.68 9.11 -17.16
N GLY A 115 -6.48 9.57 -16.74
CA GLY A 115 -6.22 10.07 -15.38
C GLY A 115 -6.48 9.09 -14.27
N GLY A 116 -6.38 7.75 -14.55
CA GLY A 116 -6.55 6.71 -13.52
C GLY A 116 -7.88 6.77 -12.75
N GLY A 117 -8.90 7.44 -13.29
CA GLY A 117 -10.18 7.75 -12.64
C GLY A 117 -10.34 9.21 -12.20
N ALA A 118 -9.28 10.01 -12.12
CA ALA A 118 -9.34 11.39 -11.62
C ALA A 118 -10.27 12.29 -12.45
N THR A 119 -10.36 12.05 -13.75
CA THR A 119 -11.22 12.84 -14.66
C THR A 119 -12.71 12.72 -14.35
N VAL A 120 -13.13 11.67 -13.67
CA VAL A 120 -14.53 11.36 -13.34
C VAL A 120 -14.84 11.36 -11.84
N THR A 121 -13.82 11.64 -11.00
CA THR A 121 -13.95 11.59 -9.54
C THR A 121 -13.68 12.93 -8.84
N GLN A 122 -13.71 14.05 -9.55
CA GLN A 122 -13.62 15.35 -8.91
C GLN A 122 -14.83 15.58 -8.01
N VAL A 123 -14.62 15.69 -6.70
CA VAL A 123 -15.66 15.86 -5.68
C VAL A 123 -15.41 17.10 -4.85
N GLY A 124 -16.40 18.00 -4.79
CA GLY A 124 -16.45 19.10 -3.84
C GLY A 124 -16.92 18.62 -2.47
N PRO A 125 -16.82 19.49 -1.43
CA PRO A 125 -17.33 19.17 -0.09
C PRO A 125 -18.80 18.69 -0.12
N ALA A 126 -19.10 17.62 0.62
CA ALA A 126 -20.39 16.93 0.68
C ALA A 126 -20.83 16.22 -0.62
N GLU A 127 -20.00 16.18 -1.66
CA GLU A 127 -20.29 15.45 -2.89
C GLU A 127 -19.76 14.02 -2.87
N GLU A 128 -20.32 13.21 -3.77
CA GLU A 128 -19.89 11.85 -4.08
C GLU A 128 -19.78 11.66 -5.59
N ARG A 129 -18.79 10.91 -6.03
CA ARG A 129 -18.68 10.40 -7.40
C ARG A 129 -18.41 8.91 -7.36
N ILE A 130 -19.04 8.22 -8.32
CA ILE A 130 -18.93 6.77 -8.46
C ILE A 130 -18.42 6.49 -9.86
N PHE A 131 -17.40 5.64 -9.96
CA PHE A 131 -16.98 5.11 -11.26
C PHE A 131 -16.64 3.63 -11.17
N GLU A 132 -16.71 2.97 -12.30
CA GLU A 132 -16.44 1.54 -12.41
C GLU A 132 -15.27 1.32 -13.38
N TRP A 133 -14.39 0.39 -13.01
CA TRP A 133 -13.27 0.00 -13.84
C TRP A 133 -12.98 -1.50 -13.68
N LYS A 134 -12.23 -2.06 -14.63
CA LYS A 134 -11.84 -3.47 -14.57
C LYS A 134 -10.37 -3.60 -14.20
N ALA A 135 -10.07 -4.42 -13.20
CA ALA A 135 -8.69 -4.73 -12.78
C ALA A 135 -8.04 -5.64 -13.83
N LEU A 136 -7.22 -5.07 -14.73
CA LEU A 136 -6.65 -5.79 -15.87
C LEU A 136 -5.28 -6.36 -15.57
N ASN A 137 -4.47 -5.66 -14.80
CA ASN A 137 -3.05 -5.97 -14.61
C ASN A 137 -2.77 -6.26 -13.14
N PRO A 138 -2.22 -7.45 -12.79
CA PRO A 138 -1.85 -7.74 -11.42
C PRO A 138 -0.58 -6.96 -11.03
N GLY A 139 -0.56 -6.43 -9.80
CA GLY A 139 0.55 -5.61 -9.29
C GLY A 139 0.17 -4.87 -8.01
N LEU A 140 1.18 -4.30 -7.38
CA LEU A 140 1.02 -3.34 -6.29
C LEU A 140 1.16 -1.93 -6.87
N TYR A 141 0.16 -1.09 -6.67
CA TYR A 141 0.09 0.23 -7.28
C TYR A 141 -0.19 1.31 -6.25
N VAL A 142 0.31 2.51 -6.51
CA VAL A 142 -0.06 3.70 -5.74
C VAL A 142 -1.43 4.21 -6.22
N TYR A 143 -2.20 4.80 -5.33
CA TYR A 143 -3.26 5.71 -5.64
C TYR A 143 -3.03 7.05 -4.92
N HIS A 144 -3.46 8.15 -5.50
CA HIS A 144 -3.30 9.47 -4.92
C HIS A 144 -4.35 10.46 -5.41
N CYS A 145 -4.46 11.61 -4.75
CA CYS A 145 -5.30 12.69 -5.24
C CYS A 145 -4.69 13.34 -6.47
N ALA A 146 -5.51 13.62 -7.48
CA ALA A 146 -5.09 14.25 -8.73
C ALA A 146 -5.92 15.51 -9.07
N THR A 147 -6.49 16.14 -8.06
CA THR A 147 -7.10 17.47 -8.21
C THR A 147 -6.01 18.51 -8.54
N PRO A 148 -6.30 19.55 -9.37
CA PRO A 148 -5.34 20.60 -9.74
C PRO A 148 -4.56 21.14 -8.55
N HIS A 149 -3.25 21.34 -8.75
CA HIS A 149 -2.17 21.42 -7.78
C HIS A 149 -1.84 20.07 -7.13
N ILE A 150 -1.89 19.00 -7.93
CA ILE A 150 -1.64 17.61 -7.53
C ILE A 150 -0.52 17.45 -6.49
N PRO A 151 0.70 18.05 -6.67
CA PRO A 151 1.78 17.87 -5.72
C PRO A 151 1.45 18.33 -4.30
N VAL A 152 0.59 19.35 -4.16
CA VAL A 152 0.16 19.86 -2.85
C VAL A 152 -0.72 18.85 -2.14
N HIS A 153 -1.67 18.21 -2.86
CA HIS A 153 -2.53 17.18 -2.28
C HIS A 153 -1.71 15.97 -1.80
N VAL A 154 -0.76 15.51 -2.63
CA VAL A 154 0.14 14.42 -2.28
C VAL A 154 1.02 14.79 -1.09
N ALA A 155 1.64 15.97 -1.08
CA ALA A 155 2.49 16.46 0.00
C ALA A 155 1.74 16.66 1.34
N ASN A 156 0.40 16.74 1.30
CA ASN A 156 -0.43 16.79 2.50
C ASN A 156 -0.94 15.43 2.97
N GLY A 157 -0.57 14.32 2.27
CA GLY A 157 -0.84 12.96 2.74
C GLY A 157 -1.84 12.15 1.89
N MET A 158 -2.31 12.67 0.76
CA MET A 158 -3.33 12.01 -0.07
C MET A 158 -2.75 10.96 -1.01
N TYR A 159 -2.32 9.85 -0.46
CA TYR A 159 -1.81 8.68 -1.19
C TYR A 159 -2.09 7.39 -0.41
N GLY A 160 -2.03 6.26 -1.11
CA GLY A 160 -2.14 4.92 -0.53
C GLY A 160 -1.76 3.83 -1.53
N LEU A 161 -1.98 2.56 -1.16
CA LEU A 161 -1.68 1.41 -2.01
C LEU A 161 -2.94 0.60 -2.36
N ILE A 162 -2.96 0.12 -3.60
CA ILE A 162 -3.90 -0.88 -4.07
C ILE A 162 -3.14 -2.09 -4.64
N LEU A 163 -3.44 -3.28 -4.12
CA LEU A 163 -2.98 -4.55 -4.65
C LEU A 163 -4.04 -5.13 -5.58
N VAL A 164 -3.67 -5.35 -6.83
CA VAL A 164 -4.41 -6.21 -7.74
C VAL A 164 -3.73 -7.59 -7.71
N GLU A 165 -4.31 -8.55 -6.98
CA GLU A 165 -3.75 -9.89 -6.91
C GLU A 165 -3.77 -10.59 -8.27
N PRO A 166 -2.75 -11.41 -8.58
CA PRO A 166 -2.84 -12.38 -9.67
C PRO A 166 -4.05 -13.31 -9.49
N GLU A 167 -4.50 -13.94 -10.56
CA GLU A 167 -5.65 -14.87 -10.52
C GLU A 167 -5.51 -15.96 -9.44
N ARG A 168 -4.29 -16.48 -9.25
CA ARG A 168 -3.99 -17.52 -8.25
C ARG A 168 -3.58 -16.97 -6.89
N GLY A 169 -3.67 -15.64 -6.69
CA GLY A 169 -3.13 -14.95 -5.52
C GLY A 169 -1.61 -14.88 -5.49
N LEU A 170 -1.07 -14.28 -4.46
CA LEU A 170 0.36 -14.31 -4.14
C LEU A 170 0.71 -15.57 -3.34
N PRO A 171 1.98 -16.03 -3.35
CA PRO A 171 2.43 -17.10 -2.45
C PRO A 171 2.04 -16.81 -0.99
N ARG A 172 1.73 -17.84 -0.22
CA ARG A 172 1.39 -17.64 1.20
C ARG A 172 2.62 -17.25 2.00
N VAL A 173 2.43 -16.33 2.94
CA VAL A 173 3.41 -15.91 3.94
C VAL A 173 2.73 -15.88 5.31
N ASP A 174 3.52 -15.77 6.39
CA ASP A 174 2.99 -15.78 7.75
C ASP A 174 2.49 -14.40 8.18
N ARG A 175 3.15 -13.33 7.68
CA ARG A 175 2.85 -11.93 8.00
C ARG A 175 2.82 -11.07 6.75
N GLU A 176 1.84 -10.18 6.68
CA GLU A 176 1.77 -9.13 5.68
C GLU A 176 1.66 -7.77 6.37
N TYR A 177 2.44 -6.77 5.92
CA TYR A 177 2.40 -5.42 6.45
C TYR A 177 2.42 -4.38 5.34
N TYR A 178 1.80 -3.25 5.62
CA TYR A 178 1.72 -2.07 4.78
C TYR A 178 2.63 -0.97 5.32
N VAL A 179 3.64 -0.58 4.55
CA VAL A 179 4.59 0.49 4.86
C VAL A 179 4.63 1.46 3.69
N MET A 180 4.45 2.75 3.95
CA MET A 180 4.51 3.75 2.89
C MET A 180 5.27 4.98 3.34
N GLN A 181 6.29 5.36 2.55
CA GLN A 181 7.04 6.59 2.75
C GLN A 181 6.29 7.78 2.19
N GLY A 182 6.41 8.92 2.85
CA GLY A 182 5.91 10.20 2.36
C GLY A 182 6.72 11.35 2.91
N GLU A 183 6.54 12.51 2.31
CA GLU A 183 7.29 13.72 2.57
C GLU A 183 6.38 14.84 3.04
N PHE A 184 6.82 15.58 4.08
CA PHE A 184 6.09 16.75 4.55
C PHE A 184 6.99 17.97 4.58
N TYR A 185 6.47 19.08 4.07
CA TYR A 185 7.16 20.33 3.88
C TYR A 185 6.54 21.40 4.77
N THR A 186 7.09 21.56 5.97
CA THR A 186 6.54 22.46 7.00
C THR A 186 7.25 23.82 7.01
N ALA A 187 6.54 24.86 7.41
CA ALA A 187 7.11 26.20 7.53
C ALA A 187 8.23 26.24 8.59
N GLY A 188 7.99 25.63 9.76
CA GLY A 188 8.98 25.47 10.80
C GLY A 188 10.06 24.45 10.45
N ARG A 189 11.02 24.28 11.36
CA ARG A 189 12.08 23.29 11.27
C ARG A 189 11.59 21.93 11.73
N THR A 190 12.36 20.89 11.42
CA THR A 190 12.11 19.55 11.96
C THR A 190 12.01 19.60 13.50
N LEU A 191 10.93 19.02 14.06
CA LEU A 191 10.61 18.96 15.49
C LEU A 191 10.34 20.32 16.15
N GLU A 192 10.16 21.38 15.39
CA GLU A 192 9.67 22.66 15.94
C GLU A 192 8.23 22.47 16.41
N SER A 193 7.99 22.70 17.72
CA SER A 193 6.69 22.42 18.33
C SER A 193 5.57 23.37 17.87
N GLY A 194 4.35 22.88 17.97
CA GLY A 194 3.14 23.59 17.59
C GLY A 194 2.63 23.25 16.20
N TYR A 195 1.68 24.04 15.73
CA TYR A 195 1.08 23.84 14.41
C TYR A 195 2.03 24.29 13.30
N GLN A 196 2.28 23.39 12.36
CA GLN A 196 3.17 23.60 11.23
C GLN A 196 2.37 23.64 9.91
N PRO A 197 2.18 24.80 9.28
CA PRO A 197 1.55 24.87 7.97
C PRO A 197 2.45 24.33 6.86
N PHE A 198 1.83 23.87 5.77
CA PHE A 198 2.54 23.50 4.54
C PHE A 198 3.35 24.68 3.96
N HIS A 199 4.56 24.38 3.48
CA HIS A 199 5.46 25.38 2.88
C HIS A 199 5.73 25.07 1.41
N PRO A 200 5.12 25.77 0.46
CA PRO A 200 5.18 25.43 -0.95
C PRO A 200 6.56 25.58 -1.58
N GLU A 201 7.39 26.52 -1.10
CA GLU A 201 8.73 26.73 -1.66
C GLU A 201 9.69 25.58 -1.28
N LYS A 202 9.64 25.13 -0.03
CA LYS A 202 10.39 23.94 0.36
C LYS A 202 9.99 22.71 -0.47
N ALA A 203 8.70 22.59 -0.81
CA ALA A 203 8.21 21.51 -1.65
C ALA A 203 8.72 21.60 -3.10
N ARG A 204 8.77 22.81 -3.69
CA ARG A 204 9.35 23.03 -5.01
C ARG A 204 10.86 22.78 -5.04
N ASP A 205 11.55 23.11 -3.94
CA ASP A 205 12.99 22.91 -3.79
C ASP A 205 13.38 21.49 -3.37
N GLU A 206 12.38 20.58 -3.23
CA GLU A 206 12.58 19.19 -2.81
C GLU A 206 13.28 19.07 -1.44
N ARG A 207 13.00 20.00 -0.52
CA ARG A 207 13.59 20.06 0.83
C ARG A 207 12.56 19.80 1.92
N PRO A 208 12.09 18.54 2.07
CA PRO A 208 11.15 18.18 3.13
C PRO A 208 11.81 18.33 4.51
N GLU A 209 11.05 18.81 5.48
CA GLU A 209 11.44 18.75 6.89
C GLU A 209 11.25 17.33 7.45
N TYR A 210 10.24 16.60 6.94
CA TYR A 210 9.94 15.25 7.39
C TYR A 210 9.90 14.30 6.18
N VAL A 211 10.54 13.15 6.33
CA VAL A 211 10.40 11.99 5.46
C VAL A 211 10.09 10.82 6.39
N VAL A 212 8.90 10.28 6.29
CA VAL A 212 8.38 9.38 7.33
C VAL A 212 7.73 8.14 6.75
N PHE A 213 7.73 7.05 7.50
CA PHE A 213 6.85 5.92 7.22
C PHE A 213 5.48 6.14 7.90
N ASN A 214 4.41 5.77 7.20
CA ASN A 214 3.04 5.78 7.68
C ASN A 214 2.64 7.09 8.38
N GLY A 215 2.96 8.23 7.72
CA GLY A 215 2.40 9.54 7.97
C GLY A 215 2.99 10.35 9.13
N ARG A 216 3.85 9.79 9.98
CA ARG A 216 4.45 10.52 11.10
C ARG A 216 5.77 9.91 11.58
N ILE A 217 6.59 10.70 12.25
CA ILE A 217 7.74 10.17 12.97
C ILE A 217 7.27 9.17 14.03
N GLY A 218 7.94 8.03 14.10
CA GLY A 218 7.70 7.02 15.11
C GLY A 218 6.45 6.15 14.93
N SER A 219 5.73 6.28 13.81
CA SER A 219 4.54 5.45 13.52
C SER A 219 4.80 3.94 13.61
N LEU A 220 5.99 3.52 13.23
CA LEU A 220 6.44 2.12 13.24
C LEU A 220 7.52 1.85 14.33
N LEU A 221 7.55 2.65 15.38
CA LEU A 221 8.47 2.45 16.53
C LEU A 221 7.69 2.17 17.81
N ASN A 222 8.35 1.62 18.81
CA ASN A 222 7.79 1.32 20.13
C ASN A 222 6.48 0.50 20.03
N GLU A 223 5.36 1.03 20.45
CA GLU A 223 4.04 0.37 20.37
C GLU A 223 3.55 0.15 18.93
N GLY A 224 4.01 0.98 18.00
CA GLY A 224 3.72 0.84 16.57
C GLY A 224 4.67 -0.11 15.82
N ALA A 225 5.65 -0.71 16.50
CA ALA A 225 6.60 -1.62 15.87
C ALA A 225 5.90 -2.83 15.27
N LEU A 226 6.36 -3.24 14.08
CA LEU A 226 5.93 -4.49 13.46
C LEU A 226 6.43 -5.68 14.30
N THR A 227 5.74 -6.81 14.25
CA THR A 227 6.10 -7.98 15.05
C THR A 227 6.10 -9.26 14.23
N ALA A 228 7.05 -10.16 14.52
CA ALA A 228 7.08 -11.48 13.92
C ALA A 228 7.80 -12.48 14.86
N LYS A 229 7.89 -13.73 14.42
CA LYS A 229 8.61 -14.80 15.14
C LYS A 229 9.68 -15.40 14.23
N VAL A 230 10.73 -15.92 14.86
CA VAL A 230 11.72 -16.76 14.17
C VAL A 230 11.01 -17.90 13.44
N GLY A 231 11.37 -18.11 12.19
CA GLY A 231 10.79 -19.10 11.28
C GLY A 231 9.66 -18.55 10.41
N GLU A 232 9.04 -17.42 10.76
CA GLU A 232 8.00 -16.78 9.94
C GLU A 232 8.60 -16.09 8.71
N THR A 233 7.86 -16.12 7.62
CA THR A 233 8.10 -15.31 6.41
C THR A 233 7.24 -14.06 6.46
N VAL A 234 7.89 -12.92 6.31
CA VAL A 234 7.26 -11.59 6.28
C VAL A 234 7.21 -11.08 4.87
N ARG A 235 6.07 -10.53 4.47
CA ARG A 235 5.89 -9.72 3.25
C ARG A 235 5.58 -8.29 3.64
N LEU A 236 6.36 -7.35 3.09
CA LEU A 236 6.06 -5.93 3.19
C LEU A 236 5.57 -5.42 1.83
N PHE A 237 4.41 -4.81 1.82
CA PHE A 237 3.93 -4.00 0.72
C PHE A 237 4.42 -2.59 0.96
N VAL A 238 5.43 -2.18 0.21
CA VAL A 238 6.12 -0.91 0.43
C VAL A 238 5.76 0.06 -0.69
N GLY A 239 5.30 1.26 -0.32
CA GLY A 239 5.02 2.34 -1.25
C GLY A 239 5.83 3.59 -0.96
N ASN A 240 5.89 4.47 -1.95
CA ASN A 240 6.44 5.81 -1.80
C ASN A 240 5.46 6.82 -2.40
N GLY A 241 4.79 7.58 -1.55
CA GLY A 241 3.88 8.65 -1.95
C GLY A 241 4.61 9.86 -2.55
N GLY A 242 5.87 10.01 -2.23
CA GLY A 242 6.64 11.17 -2.65
C GLY A 242 6.18 12.46 -1.95
N PRO A 243 6.01 13.58 -2.68
CA PRO A 243 5.91 13.70 -4.15
C PRO A 243 7.24 13.72 -4.92
N ASN A 244 8.37 13.92 -4.29
CA ASN A 244 9.62 14.25 -4.99
C ASN A 244 10.71 13.17 -4.85
N LEU A 245 10.98 12.67 -3.63
CA LEU A 245 12.16 11.87 -3.33
C LEU A 245 11.91 10.37 -3.56
N ALA A 246 12.88 9.68 -4.11
CA ALA A 246 12.90 8.23 -4.13
C ALA A 246 13.25 7.67 -2.75
N SER A 247 12.80 6.47 -2.45
CA SER A 247 13.14 5.70 -1.24
C SER A 247 14.15 4.61 -1.57
N SER A 248 15.25 4.52 -0.83
CA SER A 248 16.18 3.39 -0.86
C SER A 248 15.83 2.44 0.28
N PHE A 249 14.76 1.67 0.12
CA PHE A 249 14.19 0.85 1.19
C PHE A 249 15.08 -0.33 1.54
N HIS A 250 15.40 -0.46 2.83
CA HIS A 250 16.22 -1.53 3.41
C HIS A 250 15.67 -1.96 4.77
N VAL A 251 15.88 -3.22 5.14
CA VAL A 251 15.68 -3.72 6.50
C VAL A 251 17.04 -4.11 7.06
N ILE A 252 17.54 -3.30 8.01
CA ILE A 252 18.85 -3.54 8.65
C ILE A 252 18.79 -4.87 9.40
N GLY A 253 19.67 -5.78 9.01
CA GLY A 253 19.75 -7.13 9.56
C GLY A 253 19.15 -8.22 8.66
N GLU A 254 18.52 -7.85 7.55
CA GLU A 254 17.91 -8.79 6.61
C GLU A 254 18.41 -8.63 5.18
N ILE A 255 18.37 -9.76 4.46
CA ILE A 255 18.50 -9.83 3.01
C ILE A 255 17.16 -10.31 2.46
N PHE A 256 16.55 -9.56 1.56
CA PHE A 256 15.27 -9.94 0.97
C PHE A 256 15.42 -11.20 0.12
N ASP A 257 14.71 -12.27 0.50
CA ASP A 257 14.63 -13.51 -0.30
C ASP A 257 13.98 -13.26 -1.65
N ALA A 258 13.02 -12.34 -1.69
CA ALA A 258 12.33 -11.96 -2.91
C ALA A 258 11.98 -10.45 -2.90
N VAL A 259 12.24 -9.80 -4.02
CA VAL A 259 11.79 -8.42 -4.30
C VAL A 259 11.05 -8.43 -5.63
N TYR A 260 9.83 -7.92 -5.61
CA TYR A 260 9.07 -7.58 -6.81
C TYR A 260 9.23 -6.06 -7.03
N PRO A 261 10.22 -5.65 -7.82
CA PRO A 261 10.49 -4.24 -8.05
C PRO A 261 9.28 -3.61 -8.76
N GLU A 262 9.02 -2.34 -8.44
CA GLU A 262 7.90 -1.58 -9.02
C GLU A 262 6.52 -2.24 -8.80
N GLY A 263 6.42 -3.16 -7.82
CA GLY A 263 5.18 -3.89 -7.55
C GLY A 263 4.78 -4.91 -8.62
N ALA A 264 5.67 -5.20 -9.58
CA ALA A 264 5.40 -6.03 -10.74
C ALA A 264 5.39 -7.53 -10.37
N VAL A 265 4.21 -8.10 -10.16
CA VAL A 265 4.04 -9.53 -9.81
C VAL A 265 3.85 -10.45 -11.02
N GLY A 266 3.86 -9.90 -12.22
CA GLY A 266 3.75 -10.67 -13.48
C GLY A 266 5.04 -11.37 -13.91
N SER A 267 6.19 -10.99 -13.34
CA SER A 267 7.50 -11.60 -13.54
C SER A 267 8.01 -12.21 -12.24
N GLY A 268 9.02 -13.10 -12.35
CA GLY A 268 9.68 -13.63 -11.15
C GLY A 268 10.40 -12.54 -10.37
N PRO A 269 10.46 -12.65 -9.02
CA PRO A 269 11.14 -11.66 -8.19
C PRO A 269 12.66 -11.75 -8.30
N ASN A 270 13.33 -10.62 -8.05
CA ASN A 270 14.76 -10.59 -7.79
C ASN A 270 15.06 -11.30 -6.46
N ARG A 271 16.19 -12.00 -6.36
CA ARG A 271 16.58 -12.77 -5.18
C ARG A 271 17.82 -12.19 -4.50
N ASN A 272 17.90 -12.38 -3.18
CA ASN A 272 19.04 -11.98 -2.36
C ASN A 272 19.37 -10.47 -2.50
N VAL A 273 18.35 -9.64 -2.39
CA VAL A 273 18.45 -8.18 -2.54
C VAL A 273 18.60 -7.54 -1.16
N GLN A 274 19.58 -6.66 -1.00
CA GLN A 274 19.78 -5.95 0.27
C GLN A 274 18.94 -4.67 0.38
N THR A 275 18.81 -3.91 -0.70
CA THR A 275 18.14 -2.60 -0.75
C THR A 275 17.41 -2.48 -2.08
N THR A 276 16.17 -2.00 -2.04
CA THR A 276 15.38 -1.79 -3.27
C THR A 276 15.03 -0.32 -3.44
N LEU A 277 15.11 0.17 -4.68
CA LEU A 277 14.73 1.54 -5.01
C LEU A 277 13.23 1.61 -5.28
N ILE A 278 12.56 2.57 -4.63
CA ILE A 278 11.14 2.85 -4.84
C ILE A 278 11.02 4.31 -5.26
N PRO A 279 10.71 4.59 -6.53
CA PRO A 279 10.53 5.95 -7.01
C PRO A 279 9.33 6.63 -6.37
N ALA A 280 9.28 7.96 -6.42
CA ALA A 280 8.07 8.69 -6.04
C ALA A 280 6.86 8.21 -6.88
N GLY A 281 5.72 7.94 -6.24
CA GLY A 281 4.54 7.36 -6.89
C GLY A 281 4.71 5.88 -7.26
N GLY A 282 5.72 5.21 -6.74
CA GLY A 282 6.00 3.79 -6.99
C GLY A 282 5.84 2.90 -5.76
N SER A 283 6.06 1.61 -5.98
CA SER A 283 5.92 0.59 -4.93
C SER A 283 6.92 -0.56 -5.13
N ALA A 284 7.07 -1.41 -4.12
CA ALA A 284 7.75 -2.71 -4.20
C ALA A 284 7.10 -3.69 -3.22
N ILE A 285 7.20 -4.98 -3.52
CA ILE A 285 6.90 -6.03 -2.56
C ILE A 285 8.21 -6.69 -2.17
N VAL A 286 8.48 -6.81 -0.88
CA VAL A 286 9.66 -7.51 -0.37
C VAL A 286 9.24 -8.65 0.54
N GLU A 287 9.92 -9.79 0.44
CA GLU A 287 9.70 -10.98 1.26
C GLU A 287 11.01 -11.46 1.84
N PHE A 288 11.00 -11.86 3.10
CA PHE A 288 12.14 -12.43 3.79
C PHE A 288 11.71 -13.35 4.92
N LYS A 289 12.50 -14.39 5.19
CA LYS A 289 12.29 -15.31 6.28
C LYS A 289 13.17 -14.92 7.45
N LEU A 290 12.60 -14.85 8.62
CA LEU A 290 13.29 -14.46 9.86
C LEU A 290 13.96 -15.68 10.52
N GLU A 291 15.26 -15.64 10.68
CA GLU A 291 16.05 -16.77 11.22
C GLU A 291 16.67 -16.46 12.58
N VAL A 292 16.79 -15.19 12.96
CA VAL A 292 17.43 -14.75 14.20
C VAL A 292 16.47 -13.83 14.96
N PRO A 293 16.28 -13.99 16.30
CA PRO A 293 15.48 -13.06 17.08
C PRO A 293 16.21 -11.72 17.26
N GLY A 294 15.45 -10.64 17.41
CA GLY A 294 16.03 -9.31 17.63
C GLY A 294 15.16 -8.18 17.12
N ARG A 295 15.73 -7.00 17.10
CA ARG A 295 15.10 -5.80 16.52
C ARG A 295 15.76 -5.48 15.18
N TYR A 296 14.98 -5.44 14.16
CA TYR A 296 15.35 -5.07 12.79
C TYR A 296 14.82 -3.68 12.49
N LEU A 297 15.59 -2.85 11.80
CA LEU A 297 15.14 -1.50 11.45
C LEU A 297 14.80 -1.40 9.96
N LEU A 298 13.59 -0.93 9.68
CA LEU A 298 13.17 -0.51 8.36
C LEU A 298 13.68 0.92 8.16
N VAL A 299 14.38 1.19 7.06
CA VAL A 299 14.94 2.52 6.78
C VAL A 299 14.82 2.91 5.31
N ASP A 300 14.69 4.20 5.03
CA ASP A 300 15.24 4.75 3.80
C ASP A 300 16.76 4.84 4.00
N HIS A 301 17.54 4.09 3.22
CA HIS A 301 19.00 4.05 3.37
C HIS A 301 19.71 5.34 2.92
N SER A 302 18.96 6.37 2.55
CA SER A 302 19.41 7.75 2.59
C SER A 302 19.43 8.20 4.05
N LEU A 303 20.44 7.79 4.82
CA LEU A 303 20.43 7.70 6.27
C LEU A 303 20.06 8.98 7.04
N PHE A 304 20.37 10.15 6.51
CA PHE A 304 19.89 11.41 7.10
C PHE A 304 18.36 11.53 7.05
N ARG A 305 17.70 10.94 6.05
CA ARG A 305 16.23 10.89 6.01
C ARG A 305 15.68 9.93 7.07
N ALA A 306 16.34 8.80 7.29
CA ALA A 306 15.95 7.85 8.33
C ALA A 306 16.09 8.46 9.73
N LEU A 307 17.30 8.92 10.06
CA LEU A 307 17.66 9.26 11.44
C LEU A 307 17.25 10.67 11.86
N GLU A 308 17.24 11.63 10.94
CA GLU A 308 16.96 13.03 11.26
C GLU A 308 15.57 13.49 10.82
N LYS A 309 14.94 12.80 9.83
CA LYS A 309 13.63 13.20 9.28
C LYS A 309 12.52 12.17 9.51
N GLY A 310 12.85 10.98 10.04
CA GLY A 310 11.89 10.01 10.55
C GLY A 310 11.53 8.85 9.62
N ALA A 311 12.26 8.62 8.50
CA ALA A 311 12.05 7.44 7.63
C ALA A 311 12.65 6.17 8.24
N VAL A 312 12.22 5.84 9.46
CA VAL A 312 12.63 4.69 10.25
C VAL A 312 11.43 4.00 10.89
N GLY A 313 11.48 2.67 10.90
CA GLY A 313 10.54 1.80 11.61
C GLY A 313 11.27 0.62 12.22
N SER A 314 10.59 -0.21 12.98
CA SER A 314 11.18 -1.43 13.54
C SER A 314 10.28 -2.64 13.37
N LEU A 315 10.92 -3.80 13.20
CA LEU A 315 10.32 -5.12 13.26
C LEU A 315 10.95 -5.86 14.44
N VAL A 316 10.13 -6.22 15.43
CA VAL A 316 10.56 -6.97 16.62
C VAL A 316 10.30 -8.45 16.39
N VAL A 317 11.36 -9.23 16.38
CA VAL A 317 11.32 -10.68 16.12
C VAL A 317 11.59 -11.42 17.43
N THR A 318 10.63 -12.25 17.84
CA THR A 318 10.75 -13.08 19.05
C THR A 318 11.01 -14.55 18.66
N GLY A 319 11.76 -15.26 19.50
CA GLY A 319 12.06 -16.68 19.25
C GLY A 319 13.32 -17.13 19.96
N ALA A 320 13.75 -18.34 19.64
CA ALA A 320 14.99 -18.91 20.19
C ALA A 320 16.21 -18.31 19.45
N ASP A 321 17.29 -18.12 20.20
CA ASP A 321 18.56 -17.69 19.63
C ASP A 321 19.07 -18.68 18.57
N ALA A 322 19.75 -18.15 17.55
CA ALA A 322 20.33 -18.91 16.45
C ALA A 322 21.87 -18.73 16.39
N PRO A 323 22.63 -19.26 17.39
CA PRO A 323 24.08 -19.00 17.49
C PRO A 323 24.90 -19.61 16.35
N GLY A 324 24.30 -20.48 15.55
CA GLY A 324 24.90 -20.99 14.29
C GLY A 324 24.87 -19.98 13.16
N ILE A 325 23.98 -18.97 13.23
CA ILE A 325 23.81 -17.92 12.22
C ILE A 325 24.45 -16.61 12.72
N PHE A 326 24.12 -16.20 13.94
CA PHE A 326 24.59 -14.95 14.52
C PHE A 326 24.97 -15.12 15.99
N LYS A 327 26.20 -14.81 16.36
CA LYS A 327 26.68 -14.81 17.75
C LYS A 327 27.85 -13.85 17.95
N THR A 328 27.93 -13.26 19.13
CA THR A 328 29.16 -12.57 19.58
C THR A 328 30.20 -13.58 20.05
N LEU A 329 31.46 -13.32 19.75
CA LEU A 329 32.60 -14.08 20.28
C LEU A 329 33.31 -13.31 21.42
N THR A 330 32.93 -12.08 21.65
CA THR A 330 33.46 -11.22 22.74
C THR A 330 32.33 -10.85 23.69
N PRO A 331 32.58 -10.79 25.01
CA PRO A 331 31.58 -10.29 25.95
C PRO A 331 31.15 -8.88 25.55
N THR A 332 29.84 -8.64 25.45
CA THR A 332 29.30 -7.29 25.32
C THR A 332 29.48 -6.57 26.63
N ALA A 333 30.17 -5.43 26.67
CA ALA A 333 30.27 -4.60 27.84
C ALA A 333 28.86 -4.12 28.25
N GLY A 334 28.29 -4.71 29.31
CA GLY A 334 27.04 -4.33 29.96
C GLY A 334 25.83 -4.32 29.07
N GLY A 335 24.89 -5.22 29.32
CA GLY A 335 23.64 -5.42 28.52
C GLY A 335 22.93 -4.14 28.18
N GLY A 336 23.24 -3.63 27.02
CA GLY A 336 22.49 -2.59 26.32
C GLY A 336 21.73 -3.20 25.20
N THR A 337 20.43 -3.38 25.34
CA THR A 337 19.48 -3.62 24.24
C THR A 337 19.29 -2.35 23.41
N GLY A 338 20.36 -1.73 23.00
CA GLY A 338 20.34 -0.45 22.34
C GLY A 338 21.39 -0.37 21.24
N GLY A 339 21.12 -1.01 20.13
CA GLY A 339 21.83 -0.71 18.90
C GLY A 339 20.84 -0.02 17.96
N HIS A 340 21.11 1.26 17.72
CA HIS A 340 20.54 2.18 16.71
C HIS A 340 19.08 2.54 16.84
#